data_2ac68d7d5f8e1fbd98f1a327b6c94f71
#
_entry.id   2ac68d7d5f8e1fbd98f1a327b6c94f71
#
_cell.length_a   1.000
_cell.length_b   1.000
_cell.length_c   1.000
_cell.angle_alpha   90.00
_cell.angle_beta   90.00
_cell.angle_gamma   90.00
#
_symmetry.space_group_name_H-M   'P 1'
#
loop_
_entity.id
_entity.type
_entity.pdbx_description
1 polymer ?
#
loop_
_entity_poly.entity_id
_entity_poly.type
_entity_poly.pdbx_seq_one_letter_code
_entity_poly.pdbx_strand_id
1 'polypeptide(L)'
;MAQKWQTISELAADTSRKVTHSPEEWCRFLTTAARFYKAYDFDDQLLIYAQKPDATACADMSTWNNKMRRWVNAGSTAIALIRKGYGGKPYLDYVHDVADTHPVRGGKDPWLWKLTEENREPVMERLRSAFGIDGAGDLGDLLMEVTDKLVQESYGEYLPDLLYEREDSFLEGLDDFNVEVLFRNTLRASVQYAVLSRCGLDVNRYLDTEDFREITNFNTTAALACLGTAVSQGSRELLLEIGDTIRKIEREKAKNPLAKSDREPYNDSRNFNTLKRERSDEY
;
A
#
# COMPACT_ATOMS: atom_id res chain seq x y z
N MET A 1 28.84 8.73 14.51
CA MET A 1 28.00 8.64 13.27
C MET A 1 28.19 7.32 12.53
N ALA A 2 29.42 6.83 12.35
CA ALA A 2 29.68 5.53 11.72
C ALA A 2 28.95 4.36 12.40
N GLN A 3 28.98 4.28 13.72
CA GLN A 3 28.32 3.21 14.48
C GLN A 3 26.81 3.14 14.31
N LYS A 4 26.10 4.29 14.22
CA LYS A 4 24.65 4.30 13.99
C LYS A 4 24.27 3.82 12.60
N TRP A 5 25.05 4.18 11.59
CA TRP A 5 24.79 3.72 10.23
C TRP A 5 24.96 2.20 10.12
N GLN A 6 26.01 1.65 10.73
CA GLN A 6 26.25 0.21 10.77
C GLN A 6 25.07 -0.53 11.41
N THR A 7 24.57 -0.06 12.56
CA THR A 7 23.40 -0.65 13.23
C THR A 7 22.16 -0.66 12.34
N ILE A 8 21.91 0.41 11.55
CA ILE A 8 20.75 0.44 10.64
C ILE A 8 20.96 -0.50 9.45
N SER A 9 22.20 -0.64 8.94
CA SER A 9 22.51 -1.62 7.88
C SER A 9 22.37 -3.06 8.37
N GLU A 10 22.82 -3.35 9.59
CA GLU A 10 22.62 -4.66 10.24
C GLU A 10 21.12 -4.95 10.44
N LEU A 11 20.35 -3.96 10.88
CA LEU A 11 18.90 -4.08 11.04
C LEU A 11 18.22 -4.39 9.69
N ALA A 12 18.64 -3.72 8.59
CA ALA A 12 18.12 -4.02 7.26
C ALA A 12 18.41 -5.48 6.84
N ALA A 13 19.67 -5.94 7.05
CA ALA A 13 20.07 -7.31 6.74
C ALA A 13 19.31 -8.35 7.59
N ASP A 14 19.14 -8.10 8.88
CA ASP A 14 18.36 -8.97 9.78
C ASP A 14 16.89 -9.03 9.35
N THR A 15 16.33 -7.88 8.97
CA THR A 15 14.95 -7.81 8.50
C THR A 15 14.77 -8.52 7.17
N SER A 16 15.74 -8.40 6.24
CA SER A 16 15.73 -9.19 4.99
C SER A 16 15.63 -10.67 5.27
N ARG A 17 16.47 -11.19 6.17
CA ARG A 17 16.42 -12.62 6.58
C ARG A 17 15.09 -12.99 7.24
N LYS A 18 14.54 -12.09 8.06
CA LYS A 18 13.25 -12.31 8.73
C LYS A 18 12.10 -12.41 7.75
N VAL A 19 11.98 -11.47 6.82
CA VAL A 19 10.84 -11.43 5.88
C VAL A 19 10.88 -12.54 4.84
N THR A 20 12.05 -13.12 4.56
CA THR A 20 12.20 -14.29 3.67
C THR A 20 12.13 -15.63 4.41
N HIS A 21 12.01 -15.61 5.74
CA HIS A 21 12.00 -16.83 6.54
C HIS A 21 10.73 -17.65 6.34
N SER A 22 9.59 -17.00 6.14
CA SER A 22 8.32 -17.67 5.87
C SER A 22 7.36 -16.82 5.04
N PRO A 23 6.38 -17.44 4.36
CA PRO A 23 5.28 -16.76 3.68
C PRO A 23 4.55 -15.73 4.55
N GLU A 24 4.29 -16.06 5.82
CA GLU A 24 3.55 -15.19 6.74
C GLU A 24 4.34 -13.92 7.08
N GLU A 25 5.65 -14.01 7.27
CA GLU A 25 6.50 -12.83 7.52
C GLU A 25 6.57 -11.94 6.28
N TRP A 26 6.65 -12.53 5.09
CA TRP A 26 6.60 -11.79 3.84
C TRP A 26 5.26 -11.05 3.66
N CYS A 27 4.14 -11.72 3.85
CA CYS A 27 2.81 -11.12 3.76
C CYS A 27 2.60 -9.98 4.78
N ARG A 28 3.13 -10.12 6.01
CA ARG A 28 3.13 -9.03 7.01
C ARG A 28 3.91 -7.82 6.53
N PHE A 29 5.08 -8.05 5.96
CA PHE A 29 5.88 -6.98 5.34
C PHE A 29 5.10 -6.31 4.21
N LEU A 30 4.55 -7.07 3.26
CA LEU A 30 3.78 -6.55 2.12
C LEU A 30 2.59 -5.69 2.57
N THR A 31 1.89 -6.09 3.64
CA THR A 31 0.77 -5.31 4.22
C THR A 31 1.22 -3.92 4.66
N THR A 32 2.42 -3.80 5.24
CA THR A 32 2.98 -2.52 5.65
C THR A 32 3.51 -1.75 4.45
N ALA A 33 4.32 -2.39 3.60
CA ALA A 33 4.95 -1.79 2.42
C ALA A 33 3.93 -1.16 1.47
N ALA A 34 2.78 -1.81 1.26
CA ALA A 34 1.70 -1.32 0.41
C ALA A 34 1.09 0.03 0.83
N ARG A 35 1.30 0.47 2.08
CA ARG A 35 0.90 1.81 2.55
C ARG A 35 1.85 2.90 2.06
N PHE A 36 3.09 2.53 1.75
CA PHE A 36 4.19 3.42 1.43
C PHE A 36 4.55 3.48 -0.06
N TYR A 37 3.77 2.87 -0.93
CA TYR A 37 3.99 2.73 -2.37
C TYR A 37 4.36 4.04 -3.08
N LYS A 38 3.87 5.19 -2.59
CA LYS A 38 4.00 6.47 -3.28
C LYS A 38 5.33 7.16 -3.04
N ALA A 39 5.87 7.09 -1.83
CA ALA A 39 6.94 7.96 -1.35
C ALA A 39 8.23 7.22 -1.00
N TYR A 40 8.17 5.91 -0.85
CA TYR A 40 9.27 5.09 -0.36
C TYR A 40 9.49 3.90 -1.28
N ASP A 41 10.75 3.65 -1.63
CA ASP A 41 11.18 2.46 -2.36
C ASP A 41 11.26 1.23 -1.44
N PHE A 42 11.67 0.09 -1.99
CA PHE A 42 11.75 -1.17 -1.24
C PHE A 42 12.66 -1.07 0.00
N ASP A 43 13.83 -0.48 -0.14
CA ASP A 43 14.81 -0.39 0.97
C ASP A 43 14.24 0.45 2.11
N ASP A 44 13.57 1.55 1.80
CA ASP A 44 12.86 2.38 2.76
C ASP A 44 11.70 1.64 3.44
N GLN A 45 10.89 0.95 2.65
CA GLN A 45 9.75 0.18 3.14
C GLN A 45 10.22 -0.91 4.11
N LEU A 46 11.33 -1.57 3.81
CA LEU A 46 11.96 -2.57 4.67
C LEU A 46 12.42 -1.97 6.01
N LEU A 47 13.08 -0.81 5.97
CA LEU A 47 13.53 -0.11 7.17
C LEU A 47 12.38 0.47 7.99
N ILE A 48 11.31 0.96 7.35
CA ILE A 48 10.08 1.38 8.04
C ILE A 48 9.47 0.18 8.76
N TYR A 49 9.29 -0.93 8.05
CA TYR A 49 8.73 -2.17 8.62
C TYR A 49 9.56 -2.67 9.81
N ALA A 50 10.90 -2.67 9.67
CA ALA A 50 11.82 -3.11 10.70
C ALA A 50 11.66 -2.34 12.02
N GLN A 51 11.44 -1.03 11.94
CA GLN A 51 11.41 -0.12 13.09
C GLN A 51 9.99 0.17 13.59
N LYS A 52 8.99 0.11 12.71
CA LYS A 52 7.57 0.35 13.03
C LYS A 52 6.64 -0.42 12.08
N PRO A 53 6.38 -1.71 12.32
CA PRO A 53 5.58 -2.55 11.42
C PRO A 53 4.14 -2.06 11.22
N ASP A 54 3.60 -1.32 12.18
CA ASP A 54 2.25 -0.75 12.17
C ASP A 54 2.18 0.67 11.57
N ALA A 55 3.30 1.23 11.10
CA ALA A 55 3.34 2.56 10.50
C ALA A 55 2.33 2.73 9.36
N THR A 56 1.75 3.92 9.26
CA THR A 56 0.67 4.22 8.29
C THR A 56 0.99 5.37 7.35
N ALA A 57 1.69 6.41 7.82
CA ALA A 57 2.10 7.55 7.02
C ALA A 57 3.35 8.20 7.62
N CYS A 58 4.48 8.06 6.95
CA CYS A 58 5.75 8.60 7.41
C CYS A 58 6.14 9.87 6.63
N ALA A 59 6.72 10.84 7.34
CA ALA A 59 7.33 12.02 6.74
C ALA A 59 8.41 12.59 7.68
N ASP A 60 9.29 13.44 7.10
CA ASP A 60 10.26 14.20 7.86
C ASP A 60 9.59 15.25 8.77
N MET A 61 10.32 15.68 9.80
CA MET A 61 9.83 16.66 10.78
C MET A 61 9.40 17.98 10.13
N SER A 62 10.10 18.43 9.07
CA SER A 62 9.74 19.67 8.37
C SER A 62 8.38 19.54 7.65
N THR A 63 8.12 18.41 7.05
CA THR A 63 6.83 18.11 6.42
C THR A 63 5.71 18.09 7.47
N TRP A 64 5.91 17.41 8.59
CA TRP A 64 4.93 17.41 9.68
C TRP A 64 4.66 18.81 10.22
N ASN A 65 5.70 19.53 10.61
CA ASN A 65 5.57 20.83 11.25
C ASN A 65 5.05 21.92 10.31
N ASN A 66 5.63 22.02 9.11
CA ASN A 66 5.40 23.17 8.23
C ASN A 66 4.26 22.96 7.23
N LYS A 67 4.17 21.76 6.62
CA LYS A 67 3.15 21.48 5.59
C LYS A 67 1.85 20.96 6.20
N MET A 68 1.96 20.03 7.19
CA MET A 68 0.81 19.38 7.80
C MET A 68 0.33 20.08 9.07
N ARG A 69 1.17 20.95 9.67
CA ARG A 69 0.90 21.61 10.95
C ARG A 69 0.57 20.60 12.05
N ARG A 70 1.40 19.56 12.12
CA ARG A 70 1.38 18.53 13.14
C ARG A 70 2.75 18.51 13.81
N TRP A 71 2.78 18.41 15.13
CA TRP A 71 4.04 18.36 15.86
C TRP A 71 4.33 16.93 16.27
N VAL A 72 5.61 16.56 16.13
CA VAL A 72 6.11 15.27 16.63
C VAL A 72 6.04 15.26 18.14
N ASN A 73 5.49 14.20 18.71
CA ASN A 73 5.33 14.03 20.14
C ASN A 73 6.71 13.91 20.82
N ALA A 74 6.88 14.58 21.96
CA ALA A 74 8.09 14.46 22.74
C ALA A 74 8.32 12.99 23.17
N GLY A 75 9.53 12.49 22.97
CA GLY A 75 9.90 11.11 23.29
C GLY A 75 9.58 10.08 22.20
N SER A 76 8.97 10.47 21.07
CA SER A 76 8.80 9.56 19.92
C SER A 76 10.15 9.19 19.32
N THR A 77 10.29 7.92 18.93
CA THR A 77 11.46 7.42 18.23
C THR A 77 11.33 7.64 16.73
N ALA A 78 12.30 8.32 16.13
CA ALA A 78 12.36 8.50 14.69
C ALA A 78 12.75 7.19 14.00
N ILE A 79 12.18 6.95 12.84
CA ILE A 79 12.54 5.86 11.92
C ILE A 79 13.73 6.34 11.10
N ALA A 80 14.85 5.61 11.14
CA ALA A 80 16.07 5.93 10.42
C ALA A 80 16.06 5.25 9.04
N LEU A 81 16.24 6.03 7.98
CA LEU A 81 16.37 5.58 6.60
C LEU A 81 17.79 5.82 6.11
N ILE A 82 18.30 4.94 5.23
CA ILE A 82 19.61 5.09 4.62
C ILE A 82 19.48 5.83 3.31
N ARG A 83 20.24 6.91 3.15
CA ARG A 83 20.28 7.70 1.92
C ARG A 83 21.69 7.73 1.36
N LYS A 84 21.81 7.86 0.05
CA LYS A 84 23.09 8.10 -0.63
C LYS A 84 23.24 9.60 -0.87
N GLY A 85 24.28 10.19 -0.27
CA GLY A 85 24.65 11.59 -0.47
C GLY A 85 25.53 11.80 -1.69
N TYR A 86 26.03 13.02 -1.86
CA TYR A 86 26.95 13.38 -2.93
C TYR A 86 28.21 12.48 -2.85
N GLY A 87 28.62 11.93 -4.01
CA GLY A 87 29.74 10.98 -4.08
C GLY A 87 29.45 9.60 -3.50
N GLY A 88 28.15 9.21 -3.35
CA GLY A 88 27.76 7.87 -2.90
C GLY A 88 27.94 7.62 -1.40
N LYS A 89 28.33 8.63 -0.62
CA LYS A 89 28.56 8.49 0.83
C LYS A 89 27.22 8.35 1.55
N PRO A 90 27.00 7.25 2.31
CA PRO A 90 25.74 7.04 2.99
C PRO A 90 25.55 8.01 4.16
N TYR A 91 24.30 8.43 4.38
CA TYR A 91 23.87 9.16 5.57
C TYR A 91 22.51 8.68 6.05
N LEU A 92 22.15 8.99 7.30
CA LEU A 92 20.82 8.68 7.86
C LEU A 92 19.90 9.88 7.71
N ASP A 93 18.72 9.60 7.16
CA ASP A 93 17.57 10.48 7.16
C ASP A 93 16.53 9.97 8.18
N TYR A 94 15.72 10.86 8.76
CA TYR A 94 14.81 10.49 9.84
C TYR A 94 13.38 10.91 9.52
N VAL A 95 12.47 9.96 9.64
CA VAL A 95 11.04 10.19 9.46
C VAL A 95 10.26 9.79 10.71
N HIS A 96 9.05 10.31 10.86
CA HIS A 96 8.12 9.96 11.93
C HIS A 96 6.80 9.52 11.33
N ASP A 97 6.16 8.51 11.92
CA ASP A 97 4.80 8.11 11.55
C ASP A 97 3.78 9.12 12.08
N VAL A 98 2.64 9.24 11.41
CA VAL A 98 1.54 10.12 11.81
C VAL A 98 1.05 9.86 13.23
N ALA A 99 1.10 8.60 13.70
CA ALA A 99 0.71 8.22 15.07
C ALA A 99 1.63 8.84 16.14
N ASP A 100 2.85 9.20 15.76
CA ASP A 100 3.81 9.89 16.63
C ASP A 100 3.66 11.41 16.58
N THR A 101 2.58 11.93 16.00
CA THR A 101 2.34 13.37 15.84
C THR A 101 0.96 13.77 16.36
N HIS A 102 0.80 15.03 16.72
CA HIS A 102 -0.49 15.62 17.05
C HIS A 102 -0.76 16.90 16.24
N PRO A 103 -2.01 17.16 15.82
CA PRO A 103 -2.34 18.36 15.07
C PRO A 103 -2.30 19.60 16.00
N VAL A 104 -1.78 20.70 15.46
CA VAL A 104 -1.94 22.05 16.06
C VAL A 104 -3.05 22.80 15.36
N ARG A 105 -3.37 24.04 15.77
CA ARG A 105 -4.44 24.83 15.17
C ARG A 105 -4.26 24.93 13.65
N GLY A 106 -5.22 24.40 12.88
CA GLY A 106 -5.19 24.28 11.42
C GLY A 106 -4.33 23.12 10.91
N GLY A 107 -4.00 22.16 11.76
CA GLY A 107 -3.32 20.92 11.38
C GLY A 107 -4.19 20.08 10.46
N LYS A 108 -3.55 19.33 9.57
CA LYS A 108 -4.19 18.48 8.57
C LYS A 108 -3.76 17.04 8.80
N ASP A 109 -4.67 16.12 8.56
CA ASP A 109 -4.32 14.70 8.49
C ASP A 109 -3.76 14.35 7.11
N PRO A 110 -2.83 13.37 7.03
CA PRO A 110 -2.39 12.87 5.74
C PRO A 110 -3.57 12.24 4.99
N TRP A 111 -3.60 12.50 3.70
CA TRP A 111 -4.63 11.90 2.85
C TRP A 111 -4.30 10.42 2.61
N LEU A 112 -5.08 9.56 3.23
CA LEU A 112 -5.03 8.11 3.08
C LEU A 112 -6.34 7.67 2.44
N TRP A 113 -6.31 7.45 1.12
CA TRP A 113 -7.52 7.04 0.40
C TRP A 113 -8.05 5.69 0.87
N LYS A 114 -9.35 5.53 0.78
CA LYS A 114 -10.07 4.28 1.03
C LYS A 114 -10.93 3.94 -0.17
N LEU A 115 -10.96 2.67 -0.50
CA LEU A 115 -11.94 2.15 -1.44
C LEU A 115 -13.29 2.09 -0.75
N THR A 116 -14.32 2.60 -1.42
CA THR A 116 -15.71 2.62 -0.95
C THR A 116 -16.63 2.15 -2.07
N GLU A 117 -17.87 1.78 -1.77
CA GLU A 117 -18.84 1.40 -2.80
C GLU A 117 -19.05 2.50 -3.85
N GLU A 118 -18.98 3.77 -3.44
CA GLU A 118 -19.16 4.91 -4.35
C GLU A 118 -18.02 5.12 -5.36
N ASN A 119 -16.77 4.75 -4.99
CA ASN A 119 -15.62 4.94 -5.88
C ASN A 119 -15.17 3.65 -6.57
N ARG A 120 -15.76 2.51 -6.21
CA ARG A 120 -15.39 1.19 -6.74
C ARG A 120 -15.55 1.10 -8.25
N GLU A 121 -16.75 1.37 -8.76
CA GLU A 121 -16.99 1.26 -10.21
C GLU A 121 -16.17 2.25 -11.04
N PRO A 122 -16.04 3.54 -10.68
CA PRO A 122 -15.12 4.45 -11.37
C PRO A 122 -13.65 4.00 -11.36
N VAL A 123 -13.19 3.35 -10.27
CA VAL A 123 -11.85 2.77 -10.20
C VAL A 123 -11.73 1.60 -11.16
N MET A 124 -12.73 0.70 -11.21
CA MET A 124 -12.74 -0.44 -12.14
C MET A 124 -12.74 0.03 -13.60
N GLU A 125 -13.56 1.00 -13.96
CA GLU A 125 -13.59 1.58 -15.32
C GLU A 125 -12.23 2.17 -15.69
N ARG A 126 -11.61 2.88 -14.75
CA ARG A 126 -10.28 3.46 -14.97
C ARG A 126 -9.21 2.40 -15.17
N LEU A 127 -9.19 1.35 -14.34
CA LEU A 127 -8.24 0.23 -14.47
C LEU A 127 -8.44 -0.51 -15.80
N ARG A 128 -9.68 -0.83 -16.18
CA ARG A 128 -9.98 -1.44 -17.49
C ARG A 128 -9.42 -0.59 -18.64
N SER A 129 -9.69 0.71 -18.62
CA SER A 129 -9.20 1.63 -19.65
C SER A 129 -7.68 1.79 -19.64
N ALA A 130 -7.04 1.89 -18.48
CA ALA A 130 -5.60 2.10 -18.36
C ALA A 130 -4.78 0.89 -18.81
N PHE A 131 -5.27 -0.31 -18.47
CA PHE A 131 -4.55 -1.56 -18.73
C PHE A 131 -5.12 -2.36 -19.91
N GLY A 132 -6.17 -1.87 -20.58
CA GLY A 132 -6.76 -2.52 -21.76
C GLY A 132 -7.31 -3.92 -21.44
N ILE A 133 -8.11 -4.02 -20.37
CA ILE A 133 -8.71 -5.27 -19.89
C ILE A 133 -10.23 -5.15 -19.99
N ASP A 134 -10.86 -6.11 -20.63
CA ASP A 134 -12.31 -6.19 -20.81
C ASP A 134 -12.97 -7.19 -19.84
N GLY A 135 -12.25 -7.63 -18.80
CA GLY A 135 -12.70 -8.64 -17.85
C GLY A 135 -14.01 -8.28 -17.12
N ALA A 136 -14.85 -9.26 -16.89
CA ALA A 136 -16.21 -9.16 -16.34
C ALA A 136 -16.29 -9.59 -14.86
N GLY A 137 -15.23 -9.54 -14.09
CA GLY A 137 -15.21 -9.91 -12.69
C GLY A 137 -15.52 -8.75 -11.73
N ASP A 138 -15.47 -9.04 -10.44
CA ASP A 138 -15.48 -8.01 -9.42
C ASP A 138 -14.12 -7.26 -9.38
N LEU A 139 -13.98 -6.28 -8.49
CA LEU A 139 -12.73 -5.52 -8.41
C LEU A 139 -11.53 -6.40 -8.09
N GLY A 140 -11.67 -7.41 -7.26
CA GLY A 140 -10.56 -8.31 -6.92
C GLY A 140 -10.13 -9.13 -8.14
N ASP A 141 -11.09 -9.70 -8.89
CA ASP A 141 -10.80 -10.41 -10.14
C ASP A 141 -10.08 -9.50 -11.14
N LEU A 142 -10.53 -8.25 -11.29
CA LEU A 142 -9.90 -7.27 -12.16
C LEU A 142 -8.46 -6.96 -11.72
N LEU A 143 -8.22 -6.78 -10.41
CA LEU A 143 -6.88 -6.52 -9.88
C LEU A 143 -5.94 -7.72 -10.11
N MET A 144 -6.44 -8.95 -10.01
CA MET A 144 -5.67 -10.15 -10.33
C MET A 144 -5.23 -10.13 -11.81
N GLU A 145 -6.18 -9.87 -12.72
CA GLU A 145 -5.91 -9.85 -14.16
C GLU A 145 -4.97 -8.71 -14.59
N VAL A 146 -5.18 -7.50 -14.04
CA VAL A 146 -4.29 -6.34 -14.29
C VAL A 146 -2.88 -6.65 -13.82
N THR A 147 -2.75 -7.26 -12.64
CA THR A 147 -1.43 -7.61 -12.08
C THR A 147 -0.74 -8.67 -12.92
N ASP A 148 -1.45 -9.70 -13.37
CA ASP A 148 -0.90 -10.74 -14.25
C ASP A 148 -0.30 -10.12 -15.51
N LYS A 149 -1.04 -9.22 -16.16
CA LYS A 149 -0.58 -8.50 -17.34
C LYS A 149 0.64 -7.63 -17.05
N LEU A 150 0.58 -6.81 -16.01
CA LEU A 150 1.68 -5.90 -15.63
C LEU A 150 2.97 -6.67 -15.33
N VAL A 151 2.88 -7.74 -14.54
CA VAL A 151 4.04 -8.57 -14.22
C VAL A 151 4.59 -9.25 -15.45
N GLN A 152 3.72 -9.79 -16.33
CA GLN A 152 4.16 -10.41 -17.57
C GLN A 152 4.89 -9.43 -18.52
N GLU A 153 4.52 -8.16 -18.51
CA GLU A 153 5.16 -7.12 -19.32
C GLU A 153 6.46 -6.59 -18.72
N SER A 154 6.60 -6.62 -17.37
CA SER A 154 7.70 -5.93 -16.68
C SER A 154 8.76 -6.85 -16.02
N TYR A 155 8.46 -8.12 -15.73
CA TYR A 155 9.41 -8.98 -14.97
C TYR A 155 10.78 -9.11 -15.63
N GLY A 156 10.82 -9.08 -16.96
CA GLY A 156 12.06 -9.18 -17.75
C GLY A 156 13.04 -8.01 -17.53
N GLU A 157 12.58 -6.89 -17.00
CA GLU A 157 13.45 -5.74 -16.66
C GLU A 157 14.29 -6.01 -15.40
N TYR A 158 13.80 -6.85 -14.49
CA TYR A 158 14.44 -7.15 -13.20
C TYR A 158 15.17 -8.49 -13.18
N LEU A 159 14.80 -9.41 -14.06
CA LEU A 159 15.35 -10.76 -14.10
C LEU A 159 16.89 -10.78 -14.31
N PRO A 160 17.49 -9.95 -15.20
CA PRO A 160 18.95 -9.94 -15.37
C PRO A 160 19.70 -9.58 -14.08
N ASP A 161 19.20 -8.61 -13.30
CA ASP A 161 19.80 -8.22 -12.04
C ASP A 161 19.71 -9.37 -11.03
N LEU A 162 18.55 -10.06 -10.94
CA LEU A 162 18.38 -11.22 -10.07
C LEU A 162 19.34 -12.37 -10.46
N LEU A 163 19.48 -12.67 -11.75
CA LEU A 163 20.39 -13.71 -12.23
C LEU A 163 21.86 -13.40 -11.88
N TYR A 164 22.23 -12.12 -11.86
CA TYR A 164 23.55 -11.67 -11.43
C TYR A 164 23.73 -11.74 -9.90
N GLU A 165 22.72 -11.36 -9.12
CA GLU A 165 22.78 -11.21 -7.66
C GLU A 165 22.34 -12.48 -6.89
N ARG A 166 22.11 -13.63 -7.59
CA ARG A 166 21.62 -14.86 -6.96
C ARG A 166 22.64 -15.66 -6.16
N GLU A 167 23.92 -15.27 -6.24
CA GLU A 167 25.02 -15.91 -5.50
C GLU A 167 24.72 -15.97 -4.01
N ASP A 168 25.09 -17.07 -3.35
CA ASP A 168 24.83 -17.35 -1.93
C ASP A 168 23.34 -17.50 -1.55
N SER A 169 22.39 -17.32 -2.48
CA SER A 169 20.98 -17.60 -2.25
C SER A 169 20.60 -19.03 -2.61
N PHE A 170 19.40 -19.47 -2.20
CA PHE A 170 18.88 -20.79 -2.63
C PHE A 170 18.54 -20.82 -4.13
N LEU A 171 18.58 -19.69 -4.83
CA LEU A 171 18.44 -19.62 -6.29
C LEU A 171 19.71 -19.99 -7.03
N GLU A 172 20.91 -19.94 -6.39
CA GLU A 172 22.20 -20.16 -7.06
C GLU A 172 22.30 -21.54 -7.73
N GLY A 173 21.77 -22.57 -7.07
CA GLY A 173 21.78 -23.95 -7.58
C GLY A 173 20.79 -24.25 -8.70
N LEU A 174 19.96 -23.28 -9.10
CA LEU A 174 18.94 -23.44 -10.13
C LEU A 174 19.44 -22.93 -11.49
N ASP A 175 18.94 -23.50 -12.57
CA ASP A 175 19.14 -22.97 -13.91
C ASP A 175 18.30 -21.68 -14.12
N ASP A 176 18.68 -20.91 -15.13
CA ASP A 176 18.07 -19.59 -15.38
C ASP A 176 16.57 -19.66 -15.64
N PHE A 177 16.09 -20.74 -16.30
CA PHE A 177 14.67 -20.94 -16.56
C PHE A 177 13.88 -21.15 -15.26
N ASN A 178 14.39 -22.00 -14.34
CA ASN A 178 13.75 -22.21 -13.05
C ASN A 178 13.77 -20.95 -12.18
N VAL A 179 14.89 -20.19 -12.19
CA VAL A 179 14.95 -18.88 -11.51
C VAL A 179 13.91 -17.92 -12.06
N GLU A 180 13.76 -17.82 -13.39
CA GLU A 180 12.74 -16.99 -14.03
C GLU A 180 11.33 -17.37 -13.59
N VAL A 181 10.99 -18.66 -13.60
CA VAL A 181 9.66 -19.15 -13.20
C VAL A 181 9.36 -18.81 -11.74
N LEU A 182 10.32 -19.06 -10.83
CA LEU A 182 10.17 -18.73 -9.41
C LEU A 182 10.02 -17.24 -9.18
N PHE A 183 10.88 -16.45 -9.81
CA PHE A 183 10.83 -14.98 -9.71
C PHE A 183 9.49 -14.43 -10.17
N ARG A 184 9.06 -14.80 -11.37
CA ARG A 184 7.79 -14.30 -11.94
C ARG A 184 6.58 -14.68 -11.08
N ASN A 185 6.52 -15.91 -10.58
CA ASN A 185 5.41 -16.37 -9.74
C ASN A 185 5.40 -15.65 -8.38
N THR A 186 6.56 -15.53 -7.72
CA THR A 186 6.67 -14.84 -6.44
C THR A 186 6.39 -13.34 -6.58
N LEU A 187 6.89 -12.72 -7.64
CA LEU A 187 6.61 -11.31 -7.96
C LEU A 187 5.10 -11.09 -8.14
N ARG A 188 4.46 -11.92 -8.97
CA ARG A 188 3.03 -11.84 -9.23
C ARG A 188 2.20 -11.94 -7.95
N ALA A 189 2.37 -13.00 -7.17
CA ALA A 189 1.65 -13.20 -5.92
C ALA A 189 1.88 -12.02 -4.95
N SER A 190 3.12 -11.50 -4.87
CA SER A 190 3.47 -10.41 -3.98
C SER A 190 2.81 -9.08 -4.37
N VAL A 191 2.76 -8.73 -5.67
CA VAL A 191 2.06 -7.53 -6.14
C VAL A 191 0.55 -7.67 -5.94
N GLN A 192 -0.03 -8.83 -6.26
CA GLN A 192 -1.45 -9.14 -6.03
C GLN A 192 -1.81 -8.95 -4.56
N TYR A 193 -1.03 -9.54 -3.66
CA TYR A 193 -1.24 -9.40 -2.21
C TYR A 193 -1.19 -7.95 -1.76
N ALA A 194 -0.15 -7.22 -2.15
CA ALA A 194 0.06 -5.82 -1.75
C ALA A 194 -1.11 -4.93 -2.21
N VAL A 195 -1.57 -5.11 -3.45
CA VAL A 195 -2.66 -4.31 -4.03
C VAL A 195 -4.00 -4.66 -3.40
N LEU A 196 -4.34 -5.96 -3.28
CA LEU A 196 -5.59 -6.41 -2.63
C LEU A 196 -5.65 -5.93 -1.17
N SER A 197 -4.56 -6.13 -0.41
CA SER A 197 -4.45 -5.71 0.98
C SER A 197 -4.62 -4.19 1.13
N ARG A 198 -3.99 -3.39 0.26
CA ARG A 198 -4.10 -1.92 0.30
C ARG A 198 -5.50 -1.43 -0.07
N CYS A 199 -6.20 -2.15 -0.94
CA CYS A 199 -7.61 -1.90 -1.28
C CYS A 199 -8.59 -2.35 -0.19
N GLY A 200 -8.13 -3.07 0.84
CA GLY A 200 -8.98 -3.59 1.92
C GLY A 200 -9.86 -4.75 1.48
N LEU A 201 -9.45 -5.49 0.45
CA LEU A 201 -10.13 -6.69 -0.02
C LEU A 201 -9.67 -7.91 0.80
N ASP A 202 -10.53 -8.93 0.87
CA ASP A 202 -10.16 -10.21 1.50
C ASP A 202 -9.18 -10.96 0.60
N VAL A 203 -7.90 -10.91 0.98
CA VAL A 203 -6.82 -11.54 0.21
C VAL A 203 -7.00 -13.05 0.13
N ASN A 204 -7.50 -13.70 1.21
CA ASN A 204 -7.65 -15.15 1.27
C ASN A 204 -8.68 -15.72 0.27
N ARG A 205 -9.47 -14.85 -0.35
CA ARG A 205 -10.36 -15.25 -1.46
C ARG A 205 -9.59 -15.53 -2.76
N TYR A 206 -8.40 -14.96 -2.91
CA TYR A 206 -7.64 -14.95 -4.17
C TYR A 206 -6.29 -15.64 -4.08
N LEU A 207 -5.67 -15.62 -2.90
CA LEU A 207 -4.33 -16.12 -2.66
C LEU A 207 -4.30 -16.94 -1.37
N ASP A 208 -3.46 -17.95 -1.34
CA ASP A 208 -3.19 -18.74 -0.14
C ASP A 208 -1.69 -18.71 0.24
N THR A 209 -1.32 -19.36 1.32
CA THR A 209 0.07 -19.40 1.82
C THR A 209 1.02 -20.07 0.83
N GLU A 210 0.54 -21.05 0.06
CA GLU A 210 1.36 -21.77 -0.91
C GLU A 210 1.84 -20.89 -2.06
N ASP A 211 1.08 -19.83 -2.41
CA ASP A 211 1.48 -18.86 -3.44
C ASP A 211 2.78 -18.13 -3.08
N PHE A 212 3.16 -18.11 -1.80
CA PHE A 212 4.34 -17.42 -1.28
C PHE A 212 5.45 -18.34 -0.80
N ARG A 213 5.33 -19.66 -0.91
CA ARG A 213 6.32 -20.60 -0.36
C ARG A 213 7.73 -20.37 -0.92
N GLU A 214 7.81 -19.93 -2.17
CA GLU A 214 9.08 -19.73 -2.86
C GLU A 214 9.85 -18.48 -2.39
N ILE A 215 9.27 -17.66 -1.51
CA ILE A 215 9.95 -16.49 -0.93
C ILE A 215 11.24 -16.88 -0.19
N THR A 216 11.28 -18.09 0.37
CA THR A 216 12.44 -18.60 1.08
C THR A 216 13.68 -18.76 0.19
N ASN A 217 13.51 -18.83 -1.14
CA ASN A 217 14.61 -18.92 -2.08
C ASN A 217 15.36 -17.57 -2.24
N PHE A 218 14.72 -16.45 -1.90
CA PHE A 218 15.28 -15.09 -1.96
C PHE A 218 15.97 -14.70 -0.65
N ASN A 219 16.71 -15.63 -0.03
CA ASN A 219 17.21 -15.56 1.35
C ASN A 219 18.46 -14.69 1.54
N THR A 220 18.97 -14.06 0.49
CA THR A 220 20.04 -13.03 0.58
C THR A 220 19.47 -11.62 0.46
N THR A 221 20.19 -10.64 1.00
CA THR A 221 19.79 -9.22 0.86
C THR A 221 19.74 -8.78 -0.60
N ALA A 222 20.68 -9.26 -1.43
CA ALA A 222 20.76 -8.89 -2.84
C ALA A 222 19.60 -9.50 -3.65
N ALA A 223 19.36 -10.83 -3.56
CA ALA A 223 18.26 -11.47 -4.26
C ALA A 223 16.89 -10.90 -3.81
N LEU A 224 16.72 -10.65 -2.50
CA LEU A 224 15.50 -10.02 -1.99
C LEU A 224 15.33 -8.59 -2.49
N ALA A 225 16.41 -7.80 -2.61
CA ALA A 225 16.34 -6.43 -3.12
C ALA A 225 15.86 -6.40 -4.58
N CYS A 226 16.28 -7.35 -5.42
CA CYS A 226 15.78 -7.47 -6.78
C CYS A 226 14.27 -7.75 -6.80
N LEU A 227 13.81 -8.77 -6.06
CA LEU A 227 12.38 -9.09 -5.95
C LEU A 227 11.59 -7.92 -5.35
N GLY A 228 12.04 -7.38 -4.22
CA GLY A 228 11.34 -6.32 -3.50
C GLY A 228 11.22 -5.02 -4.30
N THR A 229 12.24 -4.67 -5.09
CA THR A 229 12.20 -3.53 -6.01
C THR A 229 11.14 -3.74 -7.08
N ALA A 230 11.09 -4.91 -7.71
CA ALA A 230 10.07 -5.24 -8.69
C ALA A 230 8.65 -5.22 -8.09
N VAL A 231 8.46 -5.78 -6.88
CA VAL A 231 7.17 -5.75 -6.14
C VAL A 231 6.77 -4.31 -5.82
N SER A 232 7.69 -3.50 -5.32
CA SER A 232 7.44 -2.10 -4.97
C SER A 232 7.02 -1.29 -6.19
N GLN A 233 7.68 -1.45 -7.33
CA GLN A 233 7.36 -0.73 -8.57
C GLN A 233 6.03 -1.20 -9.17
N GLY A 234 5.79 -2.51 -9.29
CA GLY A 234 4.52 -3.05 -9.80
C GLY A 234 3.32 -2.64 -8.95
N SER A 235 3.46 -2.72 -7.62
CA SER A 235 2.40 -2.27 -6.70
C SER A 235 2.16 -0.77 -6.80
N ARG A 236 3.24 0.03 -6.94
CA ARG A 236 3.17 1.48 -7.08
C ARG A 236 2.37 1.89 -8.29
N GLU A 237 2.58 1.28 -9.44
CA GLU A 237 1.90 1.61 -10.68
C GLU A 237 0.38 1.48 -10.54
N LEU A 238 -0.11 0.33 -10.06
CA LEU A 238 -1.53 0.12 -9.82
C LEU A 238 -2.10 1.04 -8.74
N LEU A 239 -1.42 1.15 -7.61
CA LEU A 239 -1.93 1.91 -6.47
C LEU A 239 -1.93 3.42 -6.73
N LEU A 240 -1.05 3.94 -7.60
CA LEU A 240 -1.11 5.32 -8.07
C LEU A 240 -2.36 5.56 -8.90
N GLU A 241 -2.67 4.67 -9.86
CA GLU A 241 -3.84 4.80 -10.72
C GLU A 241 -5.15 4.79 -9.91
N ILE A 242 -5.26 3.86 -8.95
CA ILE A 242 -6.38 3.78 -8.01
C ILE A 242 -6.48 5.06 -7.16
N GLY A 243 -5.37 5.45 -6.53
CA GLY A 243 -5.34 6.60 -5.63
C GLY A 243 -5.65 7.92 -6.34
N ASP A 244 -5.12 8.14 -7.53
CA ASP A 244 -5.37 9.37 -8.30
C ASP A 244 -6.82 9.42 -8.82
N THR A 245 -7.42 8.29 -9.17
CA THR A 245 -8.84 8.18 -9.52
C THR A 245 -9.73 8.56 -8.34
N ILE A 246 -9.49 7.98 -7.16
CA ILE A 246 -10.24 8.31 -5.94
C ILE A 246 -10.09 9.79 -5.60
N ARG A 247 -8.89 10.33 -5.69
CA ARG A 247 -8.61 11.74 -5.41
C ARG A 247 -9.35 12.69 -6.35
N LYS A 248 -9.48 12.31 -7.62
CA LYS A 248 -10.24 13.07 -8.61
C LYS A 248 -11.73 13.11 -8.24
N ILE A 249 -12.31 11.95 -7.91
CA ILE A 249 -13.71 11.84 -7.48
C ILE A 249 -13.98 12.71 -6.24
N GLU A 250 -13.13 12.61 -5.21
CA GLU A 250 -13.28 13.40 -3.99
C GLU A 250 -13.21 14.91 -4.25
N ARG A 251 -12.31 15.35 -5.14
CA ARG A 251 -12.20 16.77 -5.54
C ARG A 251 -13.42 17.27 -6.31
N GLU A 252 -14.00 16.46 -7.18
CA GLU A 252 -15.21 16.78 -7.93
C GLU A 252 -16.41 16.91 -7.00
N LYS A 253 -16.56 15.98 -6.04
CA LYS A 253 -17.58 16.05 -4.98
C LYS A 253 -17.44 17.31 -4.09
N ALA A 254 -16.21 17.70 -3.78
CA ALA A 254 -15.96 18.90 -2.98
C ALA A 254 -16.30 20.20 -3.73
N LYS A 255 -16.20 20.21 -5.07
CA LYS A 255 -16.58 21.35 -5.92
C LYS A 255 -18.09 21.48 -6.15
N ASN A 256 -18.84 20.35 -6.09
CA ASN A 256 -20.29 20.30 -6.31
C ASN A 256 -21.04 19.78 -5.05
N PRO A 257 -21.11 20.57 -3.98
CA PRO A 257 -21.80 20.12 -2.75
C PRO A 257 -23.32 19.95 -2.88
N LEU A 258 -23.94 20.52 -3.93
CA LEU A 258 -25.39 20.47 -4.16
C LEU A 258 -25.91 19.14 -4.74
N ALA A 259 -25.04 18.28 -5.26
CA ALA A 259 -25.43 16.95 -5.79
C ALA A 259 -25.82 15.93 -4.69
N LYS A 260 -25.70 16.28 -3.41
CA LYS A 260 -26.10 15.42 -2.26
C LYS A 260 -27.55 15.55 -1.85
N SER A 261 -28.30 16.58 -2.36
CA SER A 261 -29.66 16.87 -1.91
C SER A 261 -30.78 16.04 -2.57
N ASP A 262 -30.51 15.37 -3.68
CA ASP A 262 -31.59 14.80 -4.51
C ASP A 262 -31.80 13.27 -4.35
N ARG A 263 -31.25 12.66 -3.30
CA ARG A 263 -31.42 11.20 -3.05
C ARG A 263 -32.06 10.81 -1.74
N GLU A 264 -32.68 11.72 -1.02
CA GLU A 264 -33.66 11.31 -0.01
C GLU A 264 -35.05 11.23 -0.66
N PRO A 265 -35.70 10.07 -0.68
CA PRO A 265 -37.09 10.03 -1.10
C PRO A 265 -37.93 10.80 -0.05
N TYR A 266 -38.55 11.87 -0.50
CA TYR A 266 -39.55 12.62 0.25
C TYR A 266 -40.67 11.69 0.65
N ASN A 267 -40.65 11.16 1.88
CA ASN A 267 -41.68 10.35 2.42
C ASN A 267 -42.75 11.27 3.00
N ASP A 268 -43.63 11.77 2.11
CA ASP A 268 -44.81 12.53 2.48
C ASP A 268 -45.90 11.62 2.96
N SER A 269 -45.86 11.22 4.20
CA SER A 269 -46.98 10.60 4.92
C SER A 269 -47.61 11.62 5.88
N ARG A 270 -48.24 12.65 5.33
CA ARG A 270 -49.22 13.42 6.05
C ARG A 270 -50.47 12.58 6.21
N ASN A 271 -50.59 11.87 7.31
CA ASN A 271 -51.85 11.35 7.77
C ASN A 271 -52.70 12.48 8.33
N PHE A 272 -53.63 12.91 7.51
CA PHE A 272 -54.80 13.68 7.94
C PHE A 272 -55.65 12.75 8.80
N ASN A 273 -55.64 12.90 10.11
CA ASN A 273 -56.72 12.40 10.96
C ASN A 273 -57.50 13.57 11.51
N THR A 274 -58.69 13.65 10.92
CA THR A 274 -59.83 14.48 11.13
C THR A 274 -60.24 14.54 12.63
N LEU A 275 -60.39 15.77 13.11
CA LEU A 275 -61.10 16.11 14.29
C LEU A 275 -62.57 15.61 14.21
N LYS A 276 -62.96 14.72 15.10
CA LYS A 276 -64.35 14.61 15.53
C LYS A 276 -64.47 15.09 16.98
N ARG A 277 -65.17 16.23 17.12
CA ARG A 277 -65.82 16.68 18.35
C ARG A 277 -66.93 15.70 18.66
N GLU A 278 -67.03 15.22 19.87
CA GLU A 278 -68.29 14.91 20.51
C GLU A 278 -68.24 15.44 21.95
N ARG A 279 -69.24 16.31 22.23
CA ARG A 279 -69.67 16.73 23.52
C ARG A 279 -70.63 15.67 24.06
N SER A 280 -70.61 15.44 25.32
CA SER A 280 -71.75 15.26 26.24
C SER A 280 -71.17 15.06 27.63
N ASP A 281 -71.32 15.94 28.53
CA ASP A 281 -72.44 16.14 29.46
C ASP A 281 -72.55 15.04 30.57
N GLU A 282 -72.47 15.57 31.80
CA GLU A 282 -73.11 15.09 33.04
C GLU A 282 -72.45 13.92 33.83
N TYR A 283 -71.94 14.10 34.94
CA TYR A 283 -72.39 14.25 36.38
C TYR A 283 -71.14 14.38 37.25
#